data_1210cdd495d7435bbb2dba6e00b30a12
#
_entry.id   1210cdd495d7435bbb2dba6e00b30a12
#
_cell.length_a   1.000
_cell.length_b   1.000
_cell.length_c   1.000
_cell.angle_alpha   90.00
_cell.angle_beta   90.00
_cell.angle_gamma   90.00
#
_symmetry.space_group_name_H-M   'P 1'
#
loop_
_entity.id
_entity.type
_entity.pdbx_description
1 polymer ?
#
loop_
_entity_poly.entity_id
_entity_poly.type
_entity_poly.pdbx_seq_one_letter_code
_entity_poly.pdbx_strand_id
1 'polypeptide(L)'
;MIKKIRNYILLAAVALSAASCLDKLPEDEVPFDNAIRSVSDVNQAVIGIYDAFKSSALYSGNLTLLPDLQADFVYAVNGYTNTYGNIWRWKDILATNTDIEAVYQALYAVINRCNFMLDRVDYVRKNTTVDADLDKLDQYCGEAYFARALAYSELIKLFCKAYESDEEAANELGVILTEHYNGNEEMKRASLKDSYQFVLDDLNRAADLLKLEDDFKGTLYDTTYFNEYTVYCLLYTSDAADEARSV
;
A
#
# COMPACT_ATOMS: atom_id res chain seq x y z
N MET A 1 29.40 21.61 56.81
CA MET A 1 29.52 20.37 55.97
C MET A 1 28.15 19.72 55.69
N ILE A 2 27.32 19.49 56.68
CA ILE A 2 26.02 18.83 56.61
C ILE A 2 25.03 19.51 55.61
N LYS A 3 24.95 20.85 55.56
CA LYS A 3 24.08 21.59 54.63
C LYS A 3 24.47 21.40 53.16
N LYS A 4 25.76 21.26 52.84
CA LYS A 4 26.22 21.00 51.45
C LYS A 4 25.86 19.58 51.03
N ILE A 5 26.03 18.59 51.90
CA ILE A 5 25.69 17.18 51.62
C ILE A 5 24.17 17.05 51.39
N ARG A 6 23.33 17.71 52.17
CA ARG A 6 21.87 17.73 51.99
C ARG A 6 21.47 18.31 50.63
N ASN A 7 22.14 19.38 50.17
CA ASN A 7 21.85 19.99 48.89
C ASN A 7 22.26 19.08 47.69
N TYR A 8 23.37 18.35 47.83
CA TYR A 8 23.75 17.36 46.78
C TYR A 8 22.80 16.16 46.71
N ILE A 9 22.29 15.69 47.86
CA ILE A 9 21.28 14.63 47.91
C ILE A 9 19.97 15.09 47.28
N LEU A 10 19.53 16.32 47.53
CA LEU A 10 18.34 16.90 46.90
C LEU A 10 18.53 17.06 45.40
N LEU A 11 19.69 17.50 44.93
CA LEU A 11 19.99 17.64 43.50
C LEU A 11 20.00 16.28 42.78
N ALA A 12 20.57 15.25 43.41
CA ALA A 12 20.59 13.88 42.88
C ALA A 12 19.18 13.27 42.84
N ALA A 13 18.32 13.54 43.83
CA ALA A 13 16.95 13.08 43.85
C ALA A 13 16.09 13.72 42.74
N VAL A 14 16.30 15.03 42.47
CA VAL A 14 15.61 15.74 41.35
C VAL A 14 16.13 15.25 40.00
N ALA A 15 17.42 14.95 39.85
CA ALA A 15 17.97 14.40 38.61
C ALA A 15 17.47 12.98 38.31
N LEU A 16 17.28 12.15 39.33
CA LEU A 16 16.74 10.80 39.21
C LEU A 16 15.23 10.80 38.85
N SER A 17 14.46 11.78 39.34
CA SER A 17 13.04 11.91 39.02
C SER A 17 12.81 12.44 37.60
N ALA A 18 13.74 13.18 37.01
CA ALA A 18 13.65 13.68 35.64
C ALA A 18 13.92 12.59 34.55
N ALA A 19 14.60 11.49 34.91
CA ALA A 19 14.93 10.42 33.99
C ALA A 19 13.77 9.39 33.79
N SER A 20 12.73 9.44 34.64
CA SER A 20 11.68 8.42 34.69
C SER A 20 10.55 8.60 33.66
N CYS A 21 10.52 9.67 32.84
CA CYS A 21 9.40 9.97 31.95
C CYS A 21 9.74 9.99 30.48
N LEU A 22 10.97 9.61 30.05
CA LEU A 22 11.42 9.77 28.67
C LEU A 22 11.06 8.60 27.72
N ASP A 23 10.66 7.45 28.24
CA ASP A 23 10.41 6.23 27.45
C ASP A 23 8.97 5.68 27.59
N LYS A 24 7.99 6.51 27.93
CA LYS A 24 6.59 6.05 27.83
C LYS A 24 6.10 6.25 26.40
N LEU A 25 6.05 5.15 25.67
CA LEU A 25 5.20 5.05 24.48
C LEU A 25 3.74 5.35 24.87
N PRO A 26 2.95 6.02 24.00
CA PRO A 26 1.51 6.13 24.19
C PRO A 26 0.91 4.74 24.46
N GLU A 27 -0.05 4.65 25.38
CA GLU A 27 -0.65 3.35 25.76
C GLU A 27 -1.33 2.64 24.59
N ASP A 28 -1.67 3.38 23.53
CA ASP A 28 -2.36 2.89 22.33
C ASP A 28 -1.40 2.61 21.14
N GLU A 29 -0.09 2.78 21.29
CA GLU A 29 0.88 2.53 20.23
C GLU A 29 1.70 1.26 20.50
N VAL A 30 1.64 0.32 19.58
CA VAL A 30 2.55 -0.84 19.56
C VAL A 30 3.80 -0.45 18.76
N PRO A 31 5.02 -0.54 19.36
CA PRO A 31 6.24 -0.28 18.62
C PRO A 31 6.30 -1.15 17.34
N PHE A 32 6.82 -0.59 16.24
CA PHE A 32 6.97 -1.28 14.97
C PHE A 32 7.56 -2.69 15.13
N ASP A 33 8.61 -2.81 15.94
CA ASP A 33 9.29 -4.09 16.19
C ASP A 33 8.44 -5.13 16.92
N ASN A 34 7.37 -4.73 17.56
CA ASN A 34 6.47 -5.59 18.33
C ASN A 34 5.13 -5.84 17.65
N ALA A 35 4.82 -5.15 16.57
CA ALA A 35 3.51 -5.19 15.94
C ALA A 35 3.23 -6.51 15.18
N ILE A 36 4.27 -7.10 14.55
CA ILE A 36 4.17 -8.37 13.82
C ILE A 36 5.28 -9.30 14.32
N ARG A 37 4.92 -10.38 15.02
CA ARG A 37 5.85 -11.33 15.65
C ARG A 37 5.52 -12.79 15.38
N SER A 38 4.34 -13.07 14.87
CA SER A 38 3.85 -14.44 14.60
C SER A 38 3.19 -14.52 13.21
N VAL A 39 3.02 -15.74 12.71
CA VAL A 39 2.28 -16.01 11.46
C VAL A 39 0.83 -15.50 11.55
N SER A 40 0.23 -15.57 12.74
CA SER A 40 -1.11 -15.02 12.98
C SER A 40 -1.13 -13.49 12.83
N ASP A 41 -0.10 -12.78 13.27
CA ASP A 41 -0.02 -11.32 13.12
C ASP A 41 0.16 -10.93 11.65
N VAL A 42 0.95 -11.71 10.87
CA VAL A 42 1.08 -11.53 9.42
C VAL A 42 -0.27 -11.71 8.74
N ASN A 43 -1.04 -12.73 9.10
CA ASN A 43 -2.41 -12.93 8.60
C ASN A 43 -3.32 -11.73 8.90
N GLN A 44 -3.27 -11.20 10.13
CA GLN A 44 -4.04 -10.00 10.48
C GLN A 44 -3.62 -8.77 9.66
N ALA A 45 -2.33 -8.62 9.39
CA ALA A 45 -1.83 -7.54 8.53
C ALA A 45 -2.36 -7.66 7.10
N VAL A 46 -2.38 -8.87 6.52
CA VAL A 46 -2.97 -9.15 5.20
C VAL A 46 -4.47 -8.84 5.18
N ILE A 47 -5.22 -9.27 6.18
CA ILE A 47 -6.65 -8.92 6.31
C ILE A 47 -6.83 -7.39 6.35
N GLY A 48 -5.93 -6.68 7.05
CA GLY A 48 -5.90 -5.22 7.10
C GLY A 48 -5.61 -4.57 5.74
N ILE A 49 -4.84 -5.21 4.85
CA ILE A 49 -4.62 -4.78 3.46
C ILE A 49 -5.93 -4.90 2.66
N TYR A 50 -6.60 -6.05 2.71
CA TYR A 50 -7.90 -6.24 2.05
C TYR A 50 -8.96 -5.26 2.53
N ASP A 51 -9.00 -4.99 3.83
CA ASP A 51 -9.96 -4.04 4.41
C ASP A 51 -9.71 -2.61 3.93
N ALA A 52 -8.45 -2.22 3.72
CA ALA A 52 -8.13 -0.91 3.18
C ALA A 52 -8.70 -0.69 1.77
N PHE A 53 -8.71 -1.71 0.91
CA PHE A 53 -9.33 -1.63 -0.42
C PHE A 53 -10.86 -1.43 -0.38
N LYS A 54 -11.53 -1.79 0.72
CA LYS A 54 -12.98 -1.61 0.89
C LYS A 54 -13.36 -0.20 1.30
N SER A 55 -12.43 0.73 1.45
CA SER A 55 -12.76 2.11 1.81
C SER A 55 -13.65 2.77 0.76
N SER A 56 -14.44 3.75 1.16
CA SER A 56 -15.27 4.56 0.26
C SER A 56 -14.45 5.39 -0.74
N ALA A 57 -13.18 5.62 -0.45
CA ALA A 57 -12.26 6.25 -1.39
C ALA A 57 -11.81 5.29 -2.49
N LEU A 58 -11.82 3.97 -2.25
CA LEU A 58 -11.35 2.95 -3.19
C LEU A 58 -12.52 2.17 -3.82
N TYR A 59 -12.46 0.85 -3.81
CA TYR A 59 -13.38 -0.01 -4.55
C TYR A 59 -14.84 0.03 -4.06
N SER A 60 -15.10 0.53 -2.85
CA SER A 60 -16.49 0.78 -2.40
C SER A 60 -17.03 2.16 -2.81
N GLY A 61 -16.30 2.93 -3.62
CA GLY A 61 -16.76 4.28 -3.98
C GLY A 61 -15.91 4.97 -5.05
N ASN A 62 -15.14 5.99 -4.68
CA ASN A 62 -14.54 6.95 -5.60
C ASN A 62 -13.66 6.32 -6.69
N LEU A 63 -12.84 5.33 -6.37
CA LEU A 63 -11.93 4.70 -7.34
C LEU A 63 -12.69 4.09 -8.53
N THR A 64 -13.89 3.55 -8.31
CA THR A 64 -14.74 3.00 -9.37
C THR A 64 -15.62 4.07 -10.01
N LEU A 65 -16.13 5.00 -9.23
CA LEU A 65 -17.08 6.00 -9.69
C LEU A 65 -16.44 7.11 -10.55
N LEU A 66 -15.23 7.59 -10.20
CA LEU A 66 -14.61 8.71 -10.89
C LEU A 66 -14.29 8.41 -12.36
N PRO A 67 -13.73 7.24 -12.73
CA PRO A 67 -13.56 6.89 -14.14
C PRO A 67 -14.89 6.79 -14.91
N ASP A 68 -15.94 6.24 -14.31
CA ASP A 68 -17.26 6.13 -14.94
C ASP A 68 -17.89 7.48 -15.22
N LEU A 69 -17.70 8.44 -14.30
CA LEU A 69 -18.12 9.83 -14.51
C LEU A 69 -17.37 10.52 -15.67
N GLN A 70 -16.06 10.26 -15.76
CA GLN A 70 -15.22 10.82 -16.82
C GLN A 70 -15.50 10.20 -18.19
N ALA A 71 -15.94 8.93 -18.22
CA ALA A 71 -16.28 8.20 -19.42
C ALA A 71 -17.77 8.38 -19.86
N ASP A 72 -18.53 9.24 -19.19
CA ASP A 72 -19.97 9.47 -19.42
C ASP A 72 -20.87 8.22 -19.22
N PHE A 73 -20.39 7.18 -18.53
CA PHE A 73 -21.24 6.02 -18.18
C PHE A 73 -22.25 6.38 -17.09
N VAL A 74 -21.92 7.35 -16.24
CA VAL A 74 -22.80 7.94 -15.25
C VAL A 74 -22.70 9.47 -15.31
N TYR A 75 -23.69 10.18 -14.78
CA TYR A 75 -23.70 11.64 -14.78
C TYR A 75 -24.04 12.21 -13.41
N ALA A 76 -23.51 13.41 -13.12
CA ALA A 76 -23.83 14.13 -11.90
C ALA A 76 -25.14 14.88 -12.05
N VAL A 77 -26.11 14.61 -11.16
CA VAL A 77 -27.42 15.28 -11.17
C VAL A 77 -27.27 16.73 -10.70
N ASN A 78 -27.79 17.68 -11.48
CA ASN A 78 -27.90 19.05 -11.07
C ASN A 78 -28.93 19.18 -9.93
N GLY A 79 -28.53 19.78 -8.81
CA GLY A 79 -29.55 20.20 -7.89
C GLY A 79 -29.21 20.36 -6.42
N TYR A 80 -28.36 19.57 -5.78
CA TYR A 80 -28.17 19.69 -4.34
C TYR A 80 -26.81 20.23 -3.92
N THR A 81 -25.75 19.54 -4.26
CA THR A 81 -24.39 19.88 -3.78
C THR A 81 -23.36 19.98 -4.88
N ASN A 82 -23.74 19.75 -6.14
CA ASN A 82 -22.83 19.61 -7.28
C ASN A 82 -21.73 18.54 -7.03
N THR A 83 -22.03 17.53 -6.22
CA THR A 83 -21.13 16.42 -5.92
C THR A 83 -20.70 15.79 -7.24
N TYR A 84 -19.38 15.65 -7.42
CA TYR A 84 -18.74 15.16 -8.66
C TYR A 84 -19.04 15.97 -9.94
N GLY A 85 -19.83 17.02 -9.89
CA GLY A 85 -20.26 17.76 -11.07
C GLY A 85 -19.11 18.39 -11.85
N ASN A 86 -18.05 18.80 -11.20
CA ASN A 86 -16.85 19.33 -11.85
C ASN A 86 -16.04 18.20 -12.54
N ILE A 87 -15.93 17.07 -11.90
CA ILE A 87 -15.23 15.88 -12.46
C ILE A 87 -15.97 15.40 -13.70
N TRP A 88 -17.29 15.20 -13.63
CA TRP A 88 -18.12 14.83 -14.77
C TRP A 88 -18.01 15.80 -15.95
N ARG A 89 -17.97 17.12 -15.68
CA ARG A 89 -17.86 18.14 -16.74
C ARG A 89 -16.42 18.40 -17.18
N TRP A 90 -15.45 17.69 -16.65
CA TRP A 90 -14.01 17.93 -16.89
C TRP A 90 -13.59 19.38 -16.61
N LYS A 91 -14.17 20.01 -15.57
CA LYS A 91 -13.91 21.40 -15.19
C LYS A 91 -13.33 21.47 -13.78
N ASP A 92 -12.34 22.34 -13.61
CA ASP A 92 -11.76 22.63 -12.30
C ASP A 92 -11.32 21.36 -11.53
N ILE A 93 -10.72 20.39 -12.25
CA ILE A 93 -10.12 19.21 -11.66
C ILE A 93 -8.79 19.64 -11.04
N LEU A 94 -8.83 20.01 -9.77
CA LEU A 94 -7.70 20.54 -9.03
C LEU A 94 -7.13 19.48 -8.09
N ALA A 95 -5.84 19.60 -7.77
CA ALA A 95 -5.18 18.73 -6.76
C ALA A 95 -5.82 18.88 -5.36
N THR A 96 -6.54 19.96 -5.10
CA THR A 96 -7.29 20.22 -3.86
C THR A 96 -8.70 19.64 -3.87
N ASN A 97 -9.10 18.91 -4.91
CA ASN A 97 -10.39 18.22 -4.91
C ASN A 97 -10.33 17.05 -3.92
N THR A 98 -11.21 17.10 -2.91
CA THR A 98 -11.20 16.17 -1.77
C THR A 98 -11.46 14.72 -2.18
N ASP A 99 -12.25 14.48 -3.23
CA ASP A 99 -12.56 13.13 -3.70
C ASP A 99 -11.35 12.50 -4.40
N ILE A 100 -10.64 13.28 -5.22
CA ILE A 100 -9.40 12.86 -5.90
C ILE A 100 -8.27 12.65 -4.87
N GLU A 101 -8.11 13.59 -3.94
CA GLU A 101 -7.13 13.52 -2.86
C GLU A 101 -7.36 12.27 -1.99
N ALA A 102 -8.63 11.96 -1.65
CA ALA A 102 -8.97 10.79 -0.87
C ALA A 102 -8.56 9.47 -1.55
N VAL A 103 -8.73 9.36 -2.88
CA VAL A 103 -8.26 8.19 -3.66
C VAL A 103 -6.74 8.07 -3.58
N TYR A 104 -6.03 9.17 -3.82
CA TYR A 104 -4.57 9.20 -3.78
C TYR A 104 -4.02 8.76 -2.41
N GLN A 105 -4.54 9.37 -1.34
CA GLN A 105 -4.14 9.04 0.04
C GLN A 105 -4.47 7.59 0.41
N ALA A 106 -5.65 7.09 0.02
CA ALA A 106 -6.06 5.73 0.33
C ALA A 106 -5.21 4.67 -0.39
N LEU A 107 -4.80 4.90 -1.65
CA LEU A 107 -3.89 4.00 -2.36
C LEU A 107 -2.50 3.96 -1.70
N TYR A 108 -1.95 5.11 -1.30
CA TYR A 108 -0.69 5.13 -0.54
C TYR A 108 -0.83 4.51 0.86
N ALA A 109 -2.01 4.59 1.49
CA ALA A 109 -2.25 3.88 2.75
C ALA A 109 -2.23 2.34 2.57
N VAL A 110 -2.74 1.82 1.44
CA VAL A 110 -2.60 0.39 1.08
C VAL A 110 -1.12 0.04 0.91
N ILE A 111 -0.37 0.81 0.11
CA ILE A 111 1.07 0.60 -0.12
C ILE A 111 1.83 0.57 1.20
N ASN A 112 1.55 1.52 2.09
CA ASN A 112 2.22 1.59 3.38
C ASN A 112 1.91 0.39 4.28
N ARG A 113 0.67 -0.16 4.23
CA ARG A 113 0.31 -1.40 4.94
C ARG A 113 1.04 -2.62 4.37
N CYS A 114 1.20 -2.69 3.03
CA CYS A 114 1.99 -3.75 2.39
C CYS A 114 3.45 -3.67 2.84
N ASN A 115 4.06 -2.48 2.78
CA ASN A 115 5.44 -2.26 3.21
C ASN A 115 5.64 -2.62 4.68
N PHE A 116 4.71 -2.20 5.56
CA PHE A 116 4.73 -2.54 6.98
C PHE A 116 4.79 -4.05 7.22
N MET A 117 3.96 -4.81 6.54
CA MET A 117 3.94 -6.27 6.66
C MET A 117 5.22 -6.90 6.07
N LEU A 118 5.62 -6.49 4.86
CA LEU A 118 6.78 -7.04 4.15
C LEU A 118 8.09 -6.78 4.92
N ASP A 119 8.25 -5.61 5.53
CA ASP A 119 9.43 -5.30 6.34
C ASP A 119 9.55 -6.17 7.62
N ARG A 120 8.44 -6.75 8.09
CA ARG A 120 8.42 -7.55 9.33
C ARG A 120 8.40 -9.05 9.08
N VAL A 121 8.00 -9.51 7.91
CA VAL A 121 7.81 -10.93 7.62
C VAL A 121 9.10 -11.74 7.79
N ASP A 122 10.25 -11.18 7.47
CA ASP A 122 11.54 -11.85 7.62
C ASP A 122 11.87 -12.21 9.08
N TYR A 123 11.47 -11.34 10.02
CA TYR A 123 11.60 -11.65 11.45
C TYR A 123 10.74 -12.85 11.82
N VAL A 124 9.49 -12.90 11.37
CA VAL A 124 8.57 -14.01 11.63
C VAL A 124 9.10 -15.30 11.01
N ARG A 125 9.55 -15.24 9.76
CA ARG A 125 10.12 -16.38 9.02
C ARG A 125 11.31 -17.01 9.74
N LYS A 126 12.24 -16.19 10.23
CA LYS A 126 13.43 -16.67 10.98
C LYS A 126 13.07 -17.38 12.30
N ASN A 127 11.90 -17.06 12.87
CA ASN A 127 11.44 -17.64 14.13
C ASN A 127 10.36 -18.73 13.93
N THR A 128 10.06 -19.11 12.67
CA THR A 128 9.09 -20.14 12.31
C THR A 128 9.84 -21.41 11.90
N THR A 129 9.46 -22.55 12.47
CA THR A 129 10.11 -23.87 12.24
C THR A 129 9.17 -24.89 11.62
N VAL A 130 7.91 -24.55 11.39
CA VAL A 130 6.88 -25.42 10.82
C VAL A 130 6.75 -25.11 9.34
N ASP A 131 6.96 -26.09 8.48
CA ASP A 131 6.94 -25.92 7.02
C ASP A 131 5.60 -25.37 6.52
N ALA A 132 4.48 -25.91 7.00
CA ALA A 132 3.14 -25.41 6.65
C ALA A 132 2.89 -23.95 7.06
N ASP A 133 3.61 -23.41 8.02
CA ASP A 133 3.54 -21.99 8.40
C ASP A 133 4.47 -21.13 7.53
N LEU A 134 5.56 -21.70 7.03
CA LEU A 134 6.42 -21.06 6.01
C LEU A 134 5.67 -20.91 4.69
N ASP A 135 4.93 -21.93 4.25
CA ASP A 135 4.09 -21.89 3.05
C ASP A 135 3.00 -20.79 3.17
N LYS A 136 2.38 -20.66 4.36
CA LYS A 136 1.43 -19.54 4.61
C LYS A 136 2.10 -18.18 4.55
N LEU A 137 3.33 -18.03 5.05
CA LEU A 137 4.06 -16.77 4.96
C LEU A 137 4.37 -16.42 3.50
N ASP A 138 4.72 -17.41 2.66
CA ASP A 138 4.90 -17.20 1.24
C ASP A 138 3.62 -16.73 0.56
N GLN A 139 2.50 -17.39 0.85
CA GLN A 139 1.17 -16.97 0.40
C GLN A 139 0.88 -15.51 0.80
N TYR A 140 1.03 -15.16 2.07
CA TYR A 140 0.76 -13.80 2.57
C TYR A 140 1.68 -12.76 1.95
N CYS A 141 2.95 -13.09 1.70
CA CYS A 141 3.86 -12.21 0.98
C CYS A 141 3.41 -11.98 -0.46
N GLY A 142 3.01 -13.05 -1.15
CA GLY A 142 2.49 -12.97 -2.51
C GLY A 142 1.25 -12.08 -2.60
N GLU A 143 0.30 -12.22 -1.66
CA GLU A 143 -0.88 -11.36 -1.57
C GLU A 143 -0.51 -9.88 -1.33
N ALA A 144 0.49 -9.61 -0.48
CA ALA A 144 0.94 -8.24 -0.21
C ALA A 144 1.66 -7.61 -1.41
N TYR A 145 2.52 -8.37 -2.12
CA TYR A 145 3.16 -7.89 -3.34
C TYR A 145 2.11 -7.58 -4.42
N PHE A 146 1.15 -8.47 -4.63
CA PHE A 146 0.06 -8.21 -5.58
C PHE A 146 -0.75 -6.98 -5.18
N ALA A 147 -1.12 -6.84 -3.92
CA ALA A 147 -1.87 -5.69 -3.41
C ALA A 147 -1.12 -4.37 -3.64
N ARG A 148 0.20 -4.37 -3.42
CA ARG A 148 1.04 -3.20 -3.66
C ARG A 148 1.14 -2.86 -5.15
N ALA A 149 1.34 -3.85 -5.99
CA ALA A 149 1.33 -3.69 -7.43
C ALA A 149 -0.01 -3.13 -7.95
N LEU A 150 -1.13 -3.67 -7.46
CA LEU A 150 -2.47 -3.19 -7.80
C LEU A 150 -2.65 -1.72 -7.40
N ALA A 151 -2.27 -1.35 -6.18
CA ALA A 151 -2.38 0.03 -5.72
C ALA A 151 -1.51 1.00 -6.55
N TYR A 152 -0.29 0.61 -6.90
CA TYR A 152 0.56 1.41 -7.80
C TYR A 152 0.01 1.48 -9.22
N SER A 153 -0.56 0.40 -9.75
CA SER A 153 -1.17 0.40 -11.09
C SER A 153 -2.36 1.37 -11.16
N GLU A 154 -3.17 1.44 -10.10
CA GLU A 154 -4.27 2.42 -10.01
C GLU A 154 -3.75 3.86 -9.90
N LEU A 155 -2.68 4.10 -9.13
CA LEU A 155 -2.04 5.41 -9.08
C LEU A 155 -1.50 5.85 -10.44
N ILE A 156 -0.85 4.95 -11.18
CA ILE A 156 -0.32 5.25 -12.52
C ILE A 156 -1.47 5.58 -13.47
N LYS A 157 -2.52 4.77 -13.52
CA LYS A 157 -3.69 5.00 -14.40
C LYS A 157 -4.36 6.34 -14.16
N LEU A 158 -4.47 6.78 -12.90
CA LEU A 158 -5.22 7.99 -12.55
C LEU A 158 -4.37 9.25 -12.55
N PHE A 159 -3.07 9.16 -12.26
CA PHE A 159 -2.24 10.33 -11.97
C PHE A 159 -1.01 10.50 -12.89
N CYS A 160 -0.84 9.60 -13.86
CA CYS A 160 0.25 9.71 -14.83
C CYS A 160 -0.28 9.85 -16.26
N LYS A 161 0.60 10.22 -17.17
CA LYS A 161 0.32 10.15 -18.61
C LYS A 161 0.24 8.71 -19.10
N ALA A 162 -0.34 8.51 -20.26
CA ALA A 162 -0.28 7.21 -20.95
C ALA A 162 1.18 6.85 -21.26
N TYR A 163 1.50 5.57 -21.18
CA TYR A 163 2.79 5.04 -21.61
C TYR A 163 2.80 4.94 -23.13
N GLU A 164 3.60 5.72 -23.83
CA GLU A 164 3.64 5.73 -25.30
C GLU A 164 4.86 4.99 -25.84
N SER A 165 6.02 5.22 -25.21
CA SER A 165 7.26 4.53 -25.55
C SER A 165 8.21 4.54 -24.35
N ASP A 166 9.19 3.66 -24.36
CA ASP A 166 10.25 3.57 -23.34
C ASP A 166 11.05 4.86 -23.21
N GLU A 167 11.30 5.54 -24.33
CA GLU A 167 12.08 6.77 -24.36
C GLU A 167 11.31 7.93 -23.73
N GLU A 168 10.02 8.06 -24.04
CA GLU A 168 9.16 9.09 -23.44
C GLU A 168 8.89 8.78 -21.98
N ALA A 169 8.56 7.54 -21.63
CA ALA A 169 8.28 7.13 -20.26
C ALA A 169 9.48 7.31 -19.31
N ALA A 170 10.70 7.22 -19.82
CA ALA A 170 11.91 7.51 -19.04
C ALA A 170 12.03 8.99 -18.65
N ASN A 171 11.39 9.89 -19.41
CA ASN A 171 11.42 11.34 -19.18
C ASN A 171 10.12 11.88 -18.55
N GLU A 172 9.03 11.10 -18.55
CA GLU A 172 7.77 11.49 -17.94
C GLU A 172 7.73 11.12 -16.45
N LEU A 173 6.94 11.90 -15.70
CA LEU A 173 6.78 11.68 -14.26
C LEU A 173 5.80 10.53 -14.00
N GLY A 174 6.30 9.52 -13.30
CA GLY A 174 5.52 8.42 -12.72
C GLY A 174 4.94 8.75 -11.34
N VAL A 175 5.02 7.83 -10.41
CA VAL A 175 4.53 7.94 -9.03
C VAL A 175 5.68 8.01 -8.01
N ILE A 176 5.38 8.27 -6.74
CA ILE A 176 6.35 8.18 -5.66
C ILE A 176 6.47 6.70 -5.29
N LEU A 177 7.64 6.12 -5.47
CA LEU A 177 7.90 4.72 -5.12
C LEU A 177 8.44 4.65 -3.70
N THR A 178 7.88 3.75 -2.88
CA THR A 178 8.33 3.44 -1.52
C THR A 178 8.34 1.93 -1.34
N GLU A 179 9.49 1.38 -0.94
CA GLU A 179 9.64 -0.05 -0.68
C GLU A 179 9.50 -0.41 0.79
N HIS A 180 9.73 0.56 1.69
CA HIS A 180 9.79 0.36 3.12
C HIS A 180 8.76 1.19 3.88
N TYR A 181 8.31 0.67 5.02
CA TYR A 181 7.47 1.39 5.95
C TYR A 181 8.26 2.50 6.64
N ASN A 182 7.74 3.73 6.60
CA ASN A 182 8.42 4.90 7.20
C ASN A 182 9.89 5.06 6.79
N GLY A 183 10.24 4.65 5.56
CA GLY A 183 11.56 4.84 4.99
C GLY A 183 11.97 6.32 5.00
N ASN A 184 13.27 6.59 5.20
CA ASN A 184 13.83 7.94 5.05
C ASN A 184 14.11 8.29 3.59
N GLU A 185 13.35 7.72 2.68
CA GLU A 185 13.50 7.92 1.25
C GLU A 185 13.04 9.33 0.85
N GLU A 186 13.70 9.89 -0.15
CA GLU A 186 13.30 11.18 -0.69
C GLU A 186 11.96 11.04 -1.42
N MET A 187 10.92 11.72 -0.93
CA MET A 187 9.56 11.66 -1.48
C MET A 187 9.48 12.45 -2.79
N LYS A 188 9.99 11.87 -3.87
CA LYS A 188 9.88 12.41 -5.23
C LYS A 188 9.30 11.37 -6.20
N ARG A 189 8.64 11.87 -7.23
CA ARG A 189 8.11 11.01 -8.30
C ARG A 189 9.27 10.38 -9.08
N ALA A 190 9.20 9.08 -9.26
CA ALA A 190 10.07 8.35 -10.18
C ALA A 190 9.70 8.65 -11.64
N SER A 191 10.46 8.11 -12.59
CA SER A 191 10.01 8.11 -13.97
C SER A 191 8.78 7.22 -14.17
N LEU A 192 8.01 7.48 -15.20
CA LEU A 192 6.88 6.61 -15.57
C LEU A 192 7.37 5.19 -15.87
N LYS A 193 8.50 5.06 -16.56
CA LYS A 193 9.13 3.77 -16.85
C LYS A 193 9.49 3.00 -15.59
N ASP A 194 10.17 3.64 -14.62
CA ASP A 194 10.53 2.99 -13.36
C ASP A 194 9.28 2.61 -12.54
N SER A 195 8.21 3.42 -12.64
CA SER A 195 6.96 3.13 -11.96
C SER A 195 6.27 1.87 -12.50
N TYR A 196 6.23 1.68 -13.82
CA TYR A 196 5.74 0.44 -14.42
C TYR A 196 6.66 -0.75 -14.10
N GLN A 197 7.98 -0.56 -14.17
CA GLN A 197 8.92 -1.63 -13.82
C GLN A 197 8.72 -2.11 -12.39
N PHE A 198 8.50 -1.19 -11.45
CA PHE A 198 8.22 -1.55 -10.05
C PHE A 198 6.96 -2.41 -9.91
N VAL A 199 5.89 -2.06 -10.63
CA VAL A 199 4.66 -2.85 -10.67
C VAL A 199 4.92 -4.25 -11.22
N LEU A 200 5.65 -4.36 -12.33
CA LEU A 200 5.99 -5.65 -12.93
C LEU A 200 6.86 -6.51 -12.00
N ASP A 201 7.82 -5.92 -11.32
CA ASP A 201 8.68 -6.63 -10.37
C ASP A 201 7.87 -7.21 -9.19
N ASP A 202 6.93 -6.43 -8.65
CA ASP A 202 6.03 -6.90 -7.59
C ASP A 202 5.06 -7.98 -8.08
N LEU A 203 4.53 -7.86 -9.30
CA LEU A 203 3.68 -8.89 -9.90
C LEU A 203 4.45 -10.20 -10.13
N ASN A 204 5.69 -10.13 -10.58
CA ASN A 204 6.53 -11.31 -10.75
C ASN A 204 6.84 -11.98 -9.39
N ARG A 205 7.16 -11.20 -8.35
CA ARG A 205 7.33 -11.73 -6.99
C ARG A 205 6.05 -12.39 -6.48
N ALA A 206 4.89 -11.77 -6.74
CA ALA A 206 3.59 -12.34 -6.37
C ALA A 206 3.32 -13.66 -7.14
N ALA A 207 3.60 -13.73 -8.44
CA ALA A 207 3.42 -14.94 -9.25
C ALA A 207 4.30 -16.11 -8.75
N ASP A 208 5.51 -15.82 -8.30
CA ASP A 208 6.41 -16.83 -7.75
C ASP A 208 5.93 -17.42 -6.42
N LEU A 209 5.23 -16.62 -5.61
CA LEU A 209 4.79 -16.97 -4.25
C LEU A 209 3.37 -17.52 -4.21
N LEU A 210 2.47 -17.06 -5.09
CA LEU A 210 1.05 -17.45 -5.13
C LEU A 210 0.79 -18.69 -5.99
N LYS A 211 1.73 -19.61 -6.07
CA LYS A 211 1.53 -20.88 -6.79
C LYS A 211 0.46 -21.70 -6.09
N LEU A 212 -0.68 -21.86 -6.75
CA LEU A 212 -1.73 -22.73 -6.26
C LEU A 212 -1.32 -24.19 -6.43
N GLU A 213 -1.28 -24.93 -5.33
CA GLU A 213 -1.28 -26.39 -5.39
C GLU A 213 -2.58 -26.89 -6.04
N ASP A 214 -2.52 -28.01 -6.74
CA ASP A 214 -3.68 -28.58 -7.45
C ASP A 214 -4.90 -28.82 -6.53
N ASP A 215 -4.66 -29.07 -5.25
CA ASP A 215 -5.69 -29.32 -4.23
C ASP A 215 -6.54 -28.07 -3.88
N PHE A 216 -6.06 -26.86 -4.18
CA PHE A 216 -6.79 -25.61 -3.91
C PHE A 216 -7.60 -25.11 -5.11
N LYS A 217 -7.43 -25.69 -6.30
CA LYS A 217 -8.17 -25.31 -7.50
C LYS A 217 -9.66 -25.55 -7.32
N GLY A 218 -10.47 -24.48 -7.41
CA GLY A 218 -11.92 -24.53 -7.28
C GLY A 218 -12.45 -24.45 -5.86
N THR A 219 -11.62 -24.12 -4.87
CA THR A 219 -12.05 -23.82 -3.51
C THR A 219 -12.57 -22.38 -3.36
N LEU A 220 -13.28 -22.08 -2.29
CA LEU A 220 -13.71 -20.70 -1.96
C LEU A 220 -12.50 -19.74 -1.83
N TYR A 221 -11.34 -20.25 -1.46
CA TYR A 221 -10.11 -19.52 -1.35
C TYR A 221 -9.70 -18.90 -2.70
N ASP A 222 -9.76 -19.64 -3.81
CA ASP A 222 -9.41 -19.18 -5.15
C ASP A 222 -10.23 -17.98 -5.62
N THR A 223 -11.45 -17.82 -5.10
CA THR A 223 -12.38 -16.78 -5.54
C THR A 223 -12.45 -15.56 -4.61
N THR A 224 -11.91 -15.67 -3.40
CA THR A 224 -12.06 -14.65 -2.35
C THR A 224 -10.77 -13.87 -2.12
N TYR A 225 -9.61 -14.49 -2.32
CA TYR A 225 -8.30 -13.90 -2.06
C TYR A 225 -7.53 -13.71 -3.36
N PHE A 226 -6.51 -12.83 -3.33
CA PHE A 226 -5.58 -12.70 -4.43
C PHE A 226 -4.83 -14.02 -4.64
N ASN A 227 -4.74 -14.44 -5.87
CA ASN A 227 -4.17 -15.73 -6.25
C ASN A 227 -3.39 -15.60 -7.57
N GLU A 228 -2.76 -16.68 -8.01
CA GLU A 228 -1.99 -16.73 -9.24
C GLU A 228 -2.77 -16.22 -10.47
N TYR A 229 -4.06 -16.52 -10.58
CA TYR A 229 -4.88 -16.07 -11.71
C TYR A 229 -5.09 -14.56 -11.70
N THR A 230 -5.27 -13.95 -10.52
CA THR A 230 -5.39 -12.48 -10.42
C THR A 230 -4.09 -11.78 -10.80
N VAL A 231 -2.95 -12.37 -10.48
CA VAL A 231 -1.62 -11.85 -10.88
C VAL A 231 -1.48 -11.90 -12.41
N TYR A 232 -1.73 -13.04 -13.03
CA TYR A 232 -1.63 -13.16 -14.49
C TYR A 232 -2.66 -12.30 -15.22
N CYS A 233 -3.85 -12.10 -14.66
CA CYS A 233 -4.85 -11.19 -15.22
C CYS A 233 -4.30 -9.75 -15.28
N LEU A 234 -3.67 -9.26 -14.21
CA LEU A 234 -3.10 -7.92 -14.19
C LEU A 234 -1.84 -7.81 -15.06
N LEU A 235 -0.97 -8.82 -15.07
CA LEU A 235 0.19 -8.89 -15.97
C LEU A 235 -0.26 -8.83 -17.43
N TYR A 236 -1.20 -9.66 -17.83
CA TYR A 236 -1.69 -9.71 -19.20
C TYR A 236 -2.34 -8.39 -19.64
N THR A 237 -3.10 -7.73 -18.77
CA THR A 237 -3.72 -6.44 -19.11
C THR A 237 -2.67 -5.32 -19.19
N SER A 238 -1.58 -5.42 -18.48
CA SER A 238 -0.45 -4.47 -18.57
C SER A 238 0.37 -4.69 -19.84
N ASP A 239 0.62 -5.95 -20.21
CA ASP A 239 1.38 -6.36 -21.40
C ASP A 239 0.61 -6.10 -22.70
N ALA A 240 -0.71 -6.40 -22.72
CA ALA A 240 -1.57 -6.12 -23.87
C ALA A 240 -1.69 -4.62 -24.18
N ALA A 241 -1.51 -3.76 -23.19
CA ALA A 241 -1.43 -2.31 -23.41
C ALA A 241 -0.15 -1.92 -24.17
N ASP A 242 0.95 -2.64 -24.00
CA ASP A 242 2.20 -2.42 -24.73
C ASP A 242 2.15 -2.98 -26.15
N GLU A 243 1.57 -4.16 -26.36
CA GLU A 243 1.42 -4.74 -27.71
C GLU A 243 0.47 -3.95 -28.60
N ALA A 244 -0.65 -3.45 -28.05
CA ALA A 244 -1.61 -2.65 -28.82
C ALA A 244 -1.05 -1.29 -29.29
N ARG A 245 0.05 -0.84 -28.73
CA ARG A 245 0.76 0.41 -29.08
C ARG A 245 1.89 0.20 -30.08
N SER A 246 2.32 -1.04 -30.29
CA SER A 246 3.39 -1.39 -31.25
C SER A 246 2.91 -1.60 -32.68
N VAL A 247 1.60 -1.38 -32.96
CA VAL A 247 0.97 -1.42 -34.26
C VAL A 247 0.56 -0.03 -34.70
#